data_04a5c622b62a9abd8eb1028593f3c9ca
#
_entry.id   04a5c622b62a9abd8eb1028593f3c9ca
#
_cell.length_a   1.000
_cell.length_b   1.000
_cell.length_c   1.000
_cell.angle_alpha   90.00
_cell.angle_beta   90.00
_cell.angle_gamma   90.00
#
_symmetry.space_group_name_H-M   'P 1'
#
loop_
_entity.id
_entity.type
_entity.pdbx_description
1 polymer ?
#
loop_
_entity_poly.entity_id
_entity_poly.type
_entity_poly.pdbx_seq_one_letter_code
_entity_poly.pdbx_strand_id
1 'polypeptide(L)'
;MPDVRIIEVGPRDGLQNQPSVLTVPQRIKFINQLYQAGFQSVEVGSMVRADRIPQMANSEDVIRGIQPTAGSEVSVLVPNIRGFERIDTNIVTEIGVFTAASDTFNQHNINCNIDESLMRIKPLVEVALDQNIKVRGTVSCVAKCPYEGTTSVAKVVDTCEKLFALGCYEIVLGDTIGAATPQRIRALIQALAPSIGTDRIALHAHDTFDTAIHNVAAALELDVRVFDSAASGLGGCPYAPGAKGNVNSRTVIEFCESQGVSTGVDLEQLAIAEAYIQECLN
;
A
#
# COMPACT_ATOMS: atom_id res chain seq x y z
N MET A 1 -22.04 -0.94 3.24
CA MET A 1 -20.57 -0.93 3.07
C MET A 1 -20.12 0.52 3.14
N PRO A 2 -18.94 0.85 3.64
CA PRO A 2 -18.42 2.21 3.62
C PRO A 2 -18.30 2.72 2.17
N ASP A 3 -18.35 4.05 2.01
CA ASP A 3 -18.24 4.69 0.69
C ASP A 3 -16.78 4.73 0.19
N VAL A 4 -15.83 4.69 1.13
CA VAL A 4 -14.37 4.67 0.87
C VAL A 4 -13.74 3.52 1.63
N ARG A 5 -12.86 2.79 0.96
CA ARG A 5 -12.03 1.73 1.55
C ARG A 5 -10.64 2.29 1.89
N ILE A 6 -10.30 2.26 3.17
CA ILE A 6 -8.95 2.59 3.65
C ILE A 6 -8.18 1.29 3.81
N ILE A 7 -7.03 1.21 3.13
CA ILE A 7 -6.08 0.12 3.28
C ILE A 7 -5.05 0.55 4.32
N GLU A 8 -5.01 -0.13 5.44
CA GLU A 8 -4.04 0.17 6.50
C GLU A 8 -2.71 -0.53 6.20
N VAL A 9 -1.71 0.25 5.81
CA VAL A 9 -0.38 -0.25 5.45
C VAL A 9 0.68 -0.08 6.54
N GLY A 10 0.31 0.48 7.68
CA GLY A 10 1.20 0.69 8.83
C GLY A 10 1.94 -0.57 9.27
N PRO A 11 1.30 -1.74 9.40
CA PRO A 11 1.96 -2.96 9.84
C PRO A 11 3.01 -3.50 8.85
N ARG A 12 2.94 -3.13 7.57
CA ARG A 12 3.96 -3.49 6.57
C ARG A 12 4.80 -2.29 6.16
N ASP A 13 4.23 -1.38 5.37
CA ASP A 13 4.99 -0.25 4.81
C ASP A 13 5.46 0.71 5.88
N GLY A 14 4.58 0.99 6.85
CA GLY A 14 4.90 1.84 7.98
C GLY A 14 6.05 1.32 8.83
N LEU A 15 6.04 0.03 9.17
CA LEU A 15 7.04 -0.59 10.04
C LEU A 15 8.35 -0.93 9.34
N GLN A 16 8.36 -1.19 8.03
CA GLN A 16 9.56 -1.68 7.34
C GLN A 16 10.75 -0.71 7.39
N ASN A 17 10.49 0.59 7.56
CA ASN A 17 11.51 1.64 7.62
C ASN A 17 11.79 2.12 9.06
N GLN A 18 11.18 1.49 10.08
CA GLN A 18 11.44 1.85 11.47
C GLN A 18 12.79 1.32 11.94
N PRO A 19 13.52 2.06 12.77
CA PRO A 19 14.78 1.59 13.34
C PRO A 19 14.58 0.38 14.27
N SER A 20 13.44 0.31 14.95
CA SER A 20 13.09 -0.76 15.88
C SER A 20 12.47 -1.95 15.15
N VAL A 21 12.86 -3.18 15.54
CA VAL A 21 12.26 -4.43 15.07
C VAL A 21 11.28 -4.92 16.12
N LEU A 22 9.99 -4.90 15.79
CA LEU A 22 8.95 -5.38 16.68
C LEU A 22 8.90 -6.91 16.75
N THR A 23 8.57 -7.43 17.90
CA THR A 23 8.32 -8.88 18.09
C THR A 23 7.04 -9.32 17.38
N VAL A 24 6.93 -10.61 17.06
CA VAL A 24 5.72 -11.19 16.46
C VAL A 24 4.46 -10.88 17.30
N PRO A 25 4.44 -11.08 18.66
CA PRO A 25 3.27 -10.71 19.47
C PRO A 25 2.90 -9.23 19.40
N GLN A 26 3.87 -8.31 19.32
CA GLN A 26 3.59 -6.88 19.21
C GLN A 26 2.92 -6.55 17.87
N ARG A 27 3.42 -7.11 16.77
CA ARG A 27 2.82 -6.94 15.44
C ARG A 27 1.41 -7.52 15.37
N ILE A 28 1.19 -8.73 15.91
CA ILE A 28 -0.14 -9.37 15.99
C ILE A 28 -1.12 -8.47 16.76
N LYS A 29 -0.71 -7.95 17.93
CA LYS A 29 -1.58 -7.10 18.74
C LYS A 29 -1.94 -5.81 18.01
N PHE A 30 -0.98 -5.15 17.37
CA PHE A 30 -1.22 -3.95 16.58
C PHE A 30 -2.23 -4.21 15.45
N ILE A 31 -2.02 -5.27 14.65
CA ILE A 31 -2.92 -5.64 13.55
C ILE A 31 -4.33 -5.94 14.04
N ASN A 32 -4.45 -6.70 15.14
CA ASN A 32 -5.76 -7.01 15.71
C ASN A 32 -6.51 -5.77 16.20
N GLN A 33 -5.80 -4.78 16.76
CA GLN A 33 -6.40 -3.50 17.14
C GLN A 33 -6.88 -2.69 15.92
N LEU A 34 -6.16 -2.75 14.79
CA LEU A 34 -6.59 -2.12 13.55
C LEU A 34 -7.88 -2.77 13.00
N TYR A 35 -7.99 -4.10 13.02
CA TYR A 35 -9.23 -4.78 12.66
C TYR A 35 -10.38 -4.41 13.62
N GLN A 36 -10.11 -4.30 14.93
CA GLN A 36 -11.09 -3.85 15.92
C GLN A 36 -11.52 -2.41 15.69
N ALA A 37 -10.64 -1.56 15.16
CA ALA A 37 -10.98 -0.20 14.76
C ALA A 37 -11.84 -0.13 13.48
N GLY A 38 -12.12 -1.26 12.82
CA GLY A 38 -13.02 -1.34 11.67
C GLY A 38 -12.33 -1.30 10.31
N PHE A 39 -10.98 -1.31 10.26
CA PHE A 39 -10.30 -1.48 8.97
C PHE A 39 -10.68 -2.81 8.33
N GLN A 40 -11.21 -2.72 7.10
CA GLN A 40 -11.63 -3.91 6.36
C GLN A 40 -10.49 -4.52 5.54
N SER A 41 -9.38 -3.82 5.38
CA SER A 41 -8.20 -4.31 4.67
C SER A 41 -6.93 -3.82 5.37
N VAL A 42 -6.05 -4.76 5.72
CA VAL A 42 -4.78 -4.48 6.39
C VAL A 42 -3.66 -5.22 5.68
N GLU A 43 -2.60 -4.51 5.33
CA GLU A 43 -1.37 -5.12 4.81
C GLU A 43 -0.50 -5.58 5.98
N VAL A 44 -0.63 -6.88 6.34
CA VAL A 44 -0.15 -7.44 7.62
C VAL A 44 1.34 -7.78 7.65
N GLY A 45 1.99 -7.83 6.48
CA GLY A 45 3.39 -8.20 6.41
C GLY A 45 3.91 -8.33 4.98
N SER A 46 5.11 -8.88 4.86
CA SER A 46 5.78 -9.06 3.57
C SER A 46 6.58 -10.34 3.53
N MET A 47 6.61 -10.99 2.37
CA MET A 47 7.42 -12.17 2.08
C MET A 47 8.78 -11.82 1.48
N VAL A 48 9.28 -10.63 1.77
CA VAL A 48 10.66 -10.22 1.46
C VAL A 48 11.67 -11.00 2.29
N ARG A 49 12.93 -10.95 1.89
CA ARG A 49 14.03 -11.58 2.65
C ARG A 49 14.27 -10.84 3.96
N ALA A 50 14.26 -11.57 5.08
CA ALA A 50 14.48 -11.02 6.42
C ALA A 50 15.87 -10.38 6.61
N ASP A 51 16.89 -10.85 5.87
CA ASP A 51 18.22 -10.23 5.88
C ASP A 51 18.27 -8.87 5.17
N ARG A 52 17.26 -8.55 4.35
CA ARG A 52 17.11 -7.24 3.70
C ARG A 52 16.21 -6.30 4.48
N ILE A 53 15.12 -6.84 5.04
CA ILE A 53 14.13 -6.07 5.81
C ILE A 53 13.84 -6.84 7.12
N PRO A 54 14.68 -6.70 8.14
CA PRO A 54 14.50 -7.41 9.42
C PRO A 54 13.15 -7.15 10.10
N GLN A 55 12.57 -5.97 9.90
CA GLN A 55 11.26 -5.58 10.43
C GLN A 55 10.12 -6.49 9.92
N MET A 56 10.30 -7.10 8.76
CA MET A 56 9.33 -8.02 8.15
C MET A 56 9.66 -9.50 8.40
N ALA A 57 10.68 -9.79 9.20
CA ALA A 57 10.98 -11.17 9.61
C ALA A 57 9.76 -11.82 10.27
N ASN A 58 9.64 -13.14 10.10
CA ASN A 58 8.57 -13.97 10.71
C ASN A 58 7.14 -13.48 10.35
N SER A 59 6.93 -12.89 9.17
CA SER A 59 5.59 -12.48 8.72
C SER A 59 4.63 -13.66 8.65
N GLU A 60 5.10 -14.89 8.42
CA GLU A 60 4.28 -16.11 8.45
C GLU A 60 3.68 -16.38 9.84
N ASP A 61 4.45 -16.15 10.91
CA ASP A 61 3.96 -16.33 12.28
C ASP A 61 2.98 -15.22 12.67
N VAL A 62 3.20 -13.99 12.17
CA VAL A 62 2.24 -12.90 12.31
C VAL A 62 0.92 -13.26 11.64
N ILE A 63 0.94 -13.72 10.38
CA ILE A 63 -0.26 -14.11 9.62
C ILE A 63 -1.05 -15.20 10.37
N ARG A 64 -0.37 -16.22 10.94
CA ARG A 64 -1.05 -17.29 11.69
C ARG A 64 -1.65 -16.83 13.01
N GLY A 65 -1.12 -15.75 13.60
CA GLY A 65 -1.52 -15.26 14.92
C GLY A 65 -2.58 -14.15 14.91
N ILE A 66 -2.84 -13.51 13.78
CA ILE A 66 -3.83 -12.44 13.70
C ILE A 66 -5.27 -12.98 13.75
N GLN A 67 -6.20 -12.11 14.12
CA GLN A 67 -7.64 -12.41 14.24
C GLN A 67 -8.43 -11.38 13.44
N PRO A 68 -8.49 -11.50 12.09
CA PRO A 68 -9.26 -10.60 11.26
C PRO A 68 -10.75 -10.64 11.62
N THR A 69 -11.44 -9.52 11.51
CA THR A 69 -12.90 -9.50 11.63
C THR A 69 -13.54 -10.19 10.41
N ALA A 70 -14.73 -10.76 10.60
CA ALA A 70 -15.40 -11.49 9.52
C ALA A 70 -15.61 -10.60 8.28
N GLY A 71 -15.14 -11.06 7.13
CA GLY A 71 -15.20 -10.35 5.85
C GLY A 71 -14.06 -9.36 5.61
N SER A 72 -13.11 -9.22 6.53
CA SER A 72 -11.93 -8.39 6.31
C SER A 72 -10.93 -9.07 5.37
N GLU A 73 -10.20 -8.27 4.64
CA GLU A 73 -9.11 -8.69 3.77
C GLU A 73 -7.78 -8.72 4.54
N VAL A 74 -7.03 -9.78 4.33
CA VAL A 74 -5.66 -9.95 4.83
C VAL A 74 -4.73 -9.84 3.63
N SER A 75 -4.03 -8.71 3.53
CA SER A 75 -3.13 -8.41 2.42
C SER A 75 -1.67 -8.64 2.83
N VAL A 76 -0.86 -9.16 1.91
CA VAL A 76 0.58 -9.42 2.14
C VAL A 76 1.38 -9.01 0.91
N LEU A 77 2.46 -8.25 1.09
CA LEU A 77 3.38 -7.95 -0.01
C LEU A 77 4.19 -9.19 -0.39
N VAL A 78 4.07 -9.62 -1.65
CA VAL A 78 4.74 -10.82 -2.16
C VAL A 78 5.62 -10.47 -3.37
N PRO A 79 6.96 -10.56 -3.25
CA PRO A 79 7.86 -10.13 -4.31
C PRO A 79 8.07 -11.16 -5.43
N ASN A 80 7.75 -12.44 -5.20
CA ASN A 80 7.99 -13.54 -6.14
C ASN A 80 7.29 -14.84 -5.69
N ILE A 81 7.34 -15.87 -6.56
CA ILE A 81 6.76 -17.21 -6.30
C ILE A 81 7.24 -17.81 -4.99
N ARG A 82 8.55 -17.74 -4.68
CA ARG A 82 9.09 -18.29 -3.40
C ARG A 82 8.49 -17.60 -2.18
N GLY A 83 8.14 -16.33 -2.30
CA GLY A 83 7.40 -15.60 -1.26
C GLY A 83 5.96 -16.12 -1.17
N PHE A 84 5.32 -16.37 -2.29
CA PHE A 84 3.95 -16.89 -2.35
C PHE A 84 3.84 -18.29 -1.71
N GLU A 85 4.79 -19.18 -1.94
CA GLU A 85 4.82 -20.52 -1.33
C GLU A 85 4.88 -20.51 0.22
N ARG A 86 5.18 -19.36 0.82
CA ARG A 86 5.30 -19.19 2.28
C ARG A 86 4.03 -18.66 2.94
N ILE A 87 3.06 -18.13 2.17
CA ILE A 87 1.81 -17.63 2.74
C ILE A 87 0.84 -18.78 3.04
N ASP A 88 -0.01 -18.57 4.04
CA ASP A 88 -1.16 -19.44 4.31
C ASP A 88 -2.38 -18.90 3.53
N THR A 89 -2.72 -19.57 2.43
CA THR A 89 -3.82 -19.18 1.55
C THR A 89 -5.22 -19.39 2.15
N ASN A 90 -5.32 -20.01 3.32
CA ASN A 90 -6.58 -20.05 4.09
C ASN A 90 -6.81 -18.76 4.90
N ILE A 91 -5.75 -17.98 5.13
CA ILE A 91 -5.80 -16.73 5.91
C ILE A 91 -5.62 -15.52 5.00
N VAL A 92 -4.61 -15.56 4.12
CA VAL A 92 -4.31 -14.46 3.17
C VAL A 92 -5.34 -14.46 2.05
N THR A 93 -6.02 -13.35 1.86
CA THR A 93 -7.06 -13.18 0.84
C THR A 93 -6.60 -12.32 -0.35
N GLU A 94 -5.51 -11.58 -0.15
CA GLU A 94 -4.94 -10.66 -1.14
C GLU A 94 -3.41 -10.67 -1.07
N ILE A 95 -2.77 -10.58 -2.22
CA ILE A 95 -1.35 -10.25 -2.29
C ILE A 95 -1.12 -8.92 -3.00
N GLY A 96 -0.14 -8.16 -2.50
CA GLY A 96 0.42 -6.99 -3.18
C GLY A 96 1.62 -7.39 -4.03
N VAL A 97 1.62 -6.96 -5.31
CA VAL A 97 2.78 -6.98 -6.19
C VAL A 97 3.16 -5.56 -6.57
N PHE A 98 4.40 -5.31 -6.99
CA PHE A 98 4.83 -3.96 -7.27
C PHE A 98 5.86 -3.88 -8.40
N THR A 99 5.81 -2.76 -9.10
CA THR A 99 6.82 -2.28 -10.05
C THR A 99 6.93 -0.75 -9.92
N ALA A 100 7.71 -0.10 -10.76
CA ALA A 100 7.77 1.36 -10.79
C ALA A 100 7.66 1.88 -12.23
N ALA A 101 7.19 3.10 -12.40
CA ALA A 101 7.23 3.80 -13.68
C ALA A 101 8.59 4.45 -13.98
N SER A 102 9.68 3.83 -13.49
CA SER A 102 11.07 4.24 -13.68
C SER A 102 11.98 3.02 -13.72
N ASP A 103 12.72 2.86 -14.80
CA ASP A 103 13.67 1.75 -14.95
C ASP A 103 14.82 1.86 -13.95
N THR A 104 15.33 3.06 -13.73
CA THR A 104 16.41 3.29 -12.76
C THR A 104 15.95 2.97 -11.35
N PHE A 105 14.72 3.35 -10.96
CA PHE A 105 14.19 3.00 -9.65
C PHE A 105 14.03 1.48 -9.49
N ASN A 106 13.46 0.80 -10.48
CA ASN A 106 13.36 -0.65 -10.48
C ASN A 106 14.73 -1.33 -10.39
N GLN A 107 15.72 -0.81 -11.13
CA GLN A 107 17.08 -1.35 -11.09
C GLN A 107 17.68 -1.26 -9.68
N HIS A 108 17.51 -0.14 -8.98
CA HIS A 108 17.99 0.04 -7.61
C HIS A 108 17.20 -0.77 -6.58
N ASN A 109 15.86 -0.88 -6.75
CA ASN A 109 14.98 -1.50 -5.77
C ASN A 109 14.89 -3.03 -5.92
N ILE A 110 14.73 -3.52 -7.16
CA ILE A 110 14.46 -4.93 -7.45
C ILE A 110 15.40 -5.54 -8.48
N ASN A 111 16.47 -4.82 -8.85
CA ASN A 111 17.52 -5.27 -9.76
C ASN A 111 16.98 -5.80 -11.11
N CYS A 112 16.11 -5.02 -11.74
CA CYS A 112 15.59 -5.26 -13.09
C CYS A 112 14.95 -3.98 -13.67
N ASN A 113 14.65 -3.96 -14.97
CA ASN A 113 13.85 -2.92 -15.60
C ASN A 113 12.34 -3.18 -15.47
N ILE A 114 11.51 -2.31 -16.02
CA ILE A 114 10.04 -2.41 -15.93
C ILE A 114 9.55 -3.70 -16.61
N ASP A 115 9.97 -3.97 -17.83
CA ASP A 115 9.49 -5.13 -18.59
C ASP A 115 9.92 -6.45 -17.93
N GLU A 116 11.15 -6.53 -17.43
CA GLU A 116 11.64 -7.67 -16.64
C GLU A 116 10.86 -7.84 -15.32
N SER A 117 10.47 -6.75 -14.66
CA SER A 117 9.66 -6.82 -13.44
C SER A 117 8.28 -7.41 -13.74
N LEU A 118 7.64 -6.97 -14.82
CA LEU A 118 6.35 -7.50 -15.26
C LEU A 118 6.44 -8.99 -15.66
N MET A 119 7.51 -9.39 -16.33
CA MET A 119 7.76 -10.81 -16.62
C MET A 119 7.92 -11.67 -15.34
N ARG A 120 8.51 -11.12 -14.28
CA ARG A 120 8.64 -11.82 -12.97
C ARG A 120 7.31 -11.86 -12.20
N ILE A 121 6.47 -10.83 -12.34
CA ILE A 121 5.16 -10.72 -11.69
C ILE A 121 4.15 -11.66 -12.33
N LYS A 122 4.16 -11.81 -13.65
CA LYS A 122 3.16 -12.59 -14.40
C LYS A 122 2.90 -13.99 -13.81
N PRO A 123 3.89 -14.89 -13.65
CA PRO A 123 3.65 -16.22 -13.09
C PRO A 123 3.15 -16.18 -11.64
N LEU A 124 3.51 -15.17 -10.87
CA LEU A 124 3.02 -14.98 -9.51
C LEU A 124 1.51 -14.64 -9.51
N VAL A 125 1.08 -13.74 -10.40
CA VAL A 125 -0.34 -13.40 -10.56
C VAL A 125 -1.14 -14.63 -10.98
N GLU A 126 -0.67 -15.39 -11.97
CA GLU A 126 -1.33 -16.60 -12.45
C GLU A 126 -1.56 -17.62 -11.31
N VAL A 127 -0.52 -17.90 -10.52
CA VAL A 127 -0.64 -18.85 -9.38
C VAL A 127 -1.56 -18.31 -8.28
N ALA A 128 -1.55 -17.02 -8.00
CA ALA A 128 -2.43 -16.42 -6.99
C ALA A 128 -3.90 -16.51 -7.41
N LEU A 129 -4.20 -16.18 -8.67
CA LEU A 129 -5.56 -16.24 -9.21
C LEU A 129 -6.09 -17.68 -9.26
N ASP A 130 -5.26 -18.65 -9.61
CA ASP A 130 -5.61 -20.08 -9.59
C ASP A 130 -6.00 -20.56 -8.17
N GLN A 131 -5.50 -19.91 -7.14
CA GLN A 131 -5.85 -20.18 -5.74
C GLN A 131 -6.93 -19.24 -5.17
N ASN A 132 -7.61 -18.46 -6.02
CA ASN A 132 -8.61 -17.46 -5.65
C ASN A 132 -8.09 -16.37 -4.71
N ILE A 133 -6.79 -16.07 -4.75
CA ILE A 133 -6.17 -14.95 -4.05
C ILE A 133 -6.19 -13.71 -4.96
N LYS A 134 -6.75 -12.61 -4.45
CA LYS A 134 -6.76 -11.34 -5.18
C LYS A 134 -5.35 -10.79 -5.33
N VAL A 135 -5.08 -10.11 -6.43
CA VAL A 135 -3.78 -9.47 -6.67
C VAL A 135 -3.95 -7.98 -6.86
N ARG A 136 -3.30 -7.20 -5.99
CA ARG A 136 -3.24 -5.75 -6.02
C ARG A 136 -1.90 -5.30 -6.57
N GLY A 137 -1.90 -4.44 -7.60
CA GLY A 137 -0.68 -4.03 -8.31
C GLY A 137 -0.27 -2.59 -7.99
N THR A 138 0.90 -2.39 -7.38
CA THR A 138 1.42 -1.05 -7.08
C THR A 138 2.41 -0.59 -8.13
N VAL A 139 2.21 0.62 -8.66
CA VAL A 139 3.15 1.32 -9.53
C VAL A 139 3.78 2.47 -8.75
N SER A 140 5.05 2.33 -8.40
CA SER A 140 5.84 3.36 -7.70
C SER A 140 6.30 4.48 -8.65
N CYS A 141 6.72 5.62 -8.08
CA CYS A 141 7.25 6.77 -8.80
C CYS A 141 6.28 7.39 -9.82
N VAL A 142 4.97 7.39 -9.55
CA VAL A 142 3.97 7.90 -10.49
C VAL A 142 4.05 9.41 -10.70
N ALA A 143 4.63 10.17 -9.78
CA ALA A 143 4.85 11.60 -9.91
C ALA A 143 6.30 11.92 -10.25
N LYS A 144 7.23 11.41 -9.44
CA LYS A 144 8.66 11.70 -9.57
C LYS A 144 9.48 10.51 -9.11
N CYS A 145 10.53 10.21 -9.87
CA CYS A 145 11.57 9.26 -9.49
C CYS A 145 12.71 10.03 -8.81
N PRO A 146 13.27 9.54 -7.70
CA PRO A 146 14.41 10.19 -7.03
C PRO A 146 15.67 10.25 -7.89
N TYR A 147 15.78 9.41 -8.91
CA TYR A 147 16.95 9.31 -9.80
C TYR A 147 16.73 9.99 -11.17
N GLU A 148 15.54 9.82 -11.78
CA GLU A 148 15.23 10.28 -13.14
C GLU A 148 14.47 11.61 -13.16
N GLY A 149 14.00 12.09 -12.01
CA GLY A 149 13.16 13.29 -11.95
C GLY A 149 11.69 13.00 -12.29
N THR A 150 11.01 13.95 -12.95
CA THR A 150 9.57 13.84 -13.23
C THR A 150 9.26 12.68 -14.17
N THR A 151 8.35 11.80 -13.76
CA THR A 151 7.88 10.67 -14.56
C THR A 151 6.81 11.15 -15.56
N SER A 152 6.85 10.76 -16.84
CA SER A 152 5.80 11.14 -17.79
C SER A 152 4.48 10.43 -17.51
N VAL A 153 3.34 11.10 -17.79
CA VAL A 153 2.01 10.48 -17.66
C VAL A 153 1.91 9.21 -18.52
N ALA A 154 2.39 9.30 -19.76
CA ALA A 154 2.34 8.17 -20.70
C ALA A 154 3.08 6.92 -20.17
N LYS A 155 4.25 7.09 -19.54
CA LYS A 155 5.02 5.97 -18.96
C LYS A 155 4.28 5.35 -17.76
N VAL A 156 3.63 6.16 -16.92
CA VAL A 156 2.81 5.67 -15.82
C VAL A 156 1.62 4.89 -16.35
N VAL A 157 0.90 5.44 -17.33
CA VAL A 157 -0.27 4.78 -17.93
C VAL A 157 0.11 3.43 -18.55
N ASP A 158 1.14 3.39 -19.39
CA ASP A 158 1.64 2.16 -20.01
C ASP A 158 1.99 1.09 -18.96
N THR A 159 2.68 1.49 -17.87
CA THR A 159 3.05 0.56 -16.80
C THR A 159 1.83 0.05 -16.02
N CYS A 160 0.87 0.93 -15.70
CA CYS A 160 -0.37 0.57 -15.01
C CYS A 160 -1.23 -0.38 -15.86
N GLU A 161 -1.41 -0.08 -17.16
CA GLU A 161 -2.18 -0.91 -18.07
C GLU A 161 -1.56 -2.30 -18.25
N LYS A 162 -0.24 -2.38 -18.40
CA LYS A 162 0.48 -3.66 -18.46
C LYS A 162 0.27 -4.48 -17.18
N LEU A 163 0.40 -3.86 -16.01
CA LEU A 163 0.22 -4.53 -14.73
C LEU A 163 -1.25 -4.99 -14.54
N PHE A 164 -2.21 -4.15 -14.93
CA PHE A 164 -3.64 -4.49 -14.92
C PHE A 164 -3.96 -5.66 -15.86
N ALA A 165 -3.37 -5.67 -17.06
CA ALA A 165 -3.55 -6.76 -18.04
C ALA A 165 -2.98 -8.11 -17.56
N LEU A 166 -2.08 -8.14 -16.58
CA LEU A 166 -1.62 -9.38 -15.94
C LEU A 166 -2.69 -10.03 -15.06
N GLY A 167 -3.76 -9.30 -14.67
CA GLY A 167 -4.84 -9.80 -13.83
C GLY A 167 -4.92 -9.16 -12.44
N CYS A 168 -4.18 -8.10 -12.17
CA CYS A 168 -4.38 -7.30 -10.95
C CYS A 168 -5.78 -6.69 -10.97
N TYR A 169 -6.56 -6.88 -9.91
CA TYR A 169 -7.93 -6.36 -9.84
C TYR A 169 -7.99 -4.85 -9.54
N GLU A 170 -6.92 -4.31 -8.96
CA GLU A 170 -6.77 -2.92 -8.57
C GLU A 170 -5.34 -2.44 -8.80
N ILE A 171 -5.18 -1.21 -9.26
CA ILE A 171 -3.89 -0.55 -9.50
C ILE A 171 -3.69 0.61 -8.52
N VAL A 172 -2.59 0.56 -7.80
CA VAL A 172 -2.20 1.56 -6.81
C VAL A 172 -1.23 2.57 -7.42
N LEU A 173 -1.60 3.83 -7.39
CA LEU A 173 -0.73 4.94 -7.78
C LEU A 173 0.16 5.33 -6.60
N GLY A 174 1.43 4.93 -6.62
CA GLY A 174 2.39 5.18 -5.55
C GLY A 174 3.17 6.48 -5.73
N ASP A 175 2.87 7.48 -4.91
CA ASP A 175 3.68 8.71 -4.79
C ASP A 175 4.84 8.49 -3.82
N THR A 176 5.81 7.70 -4.25
CA THR A 176 6.90 7.12 -3.47
C THR A 176 7.72 8.11 -2.63
N ILE A 177 7.87 9.34 -3.10
CA ILE A 177 8.64 10.38 -2.42
C ILE A 177 7.79 11.58 -1.99
N GLY A 178 6.45 11.47 -2.08
CA GLY A 178 5.51 12.52 -1.69
C GLY A 178 5.56 13.78 -2.55
N ALA A 179 6.01 13.66 -3.80
CA ALA A 179 6.22 14.80 -4.70
C ALA A 179 5.05 15.04 -5.67
N ALA A 180 3.96 14.30 -5.53
CA ALA A 180 2.76 14.53 -6.34
C ALA A 180 2.06 15.82 -5.94
N THR A 181 1.45 16.44 -6.93
CA THR A 181 0.53 17.56 -6.74
C THR A 181 -0.90 17.12 -7.09
N PRO A 182 -1.95 17.79 -6.58
CA PRO A 182 -3.33 17.52 -6.97
C PRO A 182 -3.56 17.50 -8.47
N GLN A 183 -2.91 18.41 -9.20
CA GLN A 183 -2.98 18.46 -10.68
C GLN A 183 -2.38 17.20 -11.31
N ARG A 184 -1.25 16.72 -10.75
CA ARG A 184 -0.61 15.50 -11.22
C ARG A 184 -1.50 14.27 -11.00
N ILE A 185 -2.11 14.14 -9.81
CA ILE A 185 -3.03 13.06 -9.49
C ILE A 185 -4.24 13.08 -10.40
N ARG A 186 -4.89 14.24 -10.60
CA ARG A 186 -6.00 14.38 -11.56
C ARG A 186 -5.61 13.94 -12.97
N ALA A 187 -4.46 14.38 -13.47
CA ALA A 187 -4.00 14.03 -14.82
C ALA A 187 -3.78 12.51 -14.98
N LEU A 188 -3.24 11.85 -13.97
CA LEU A 188 -3.03 10.39 -13.97
C LEU A 188 -4.36 9.64 -13.95
N ILE A 189 -5.28 9.98 -13.04
CA ILE A 189 -6.59 9.33 -12.92
C ILE A 189 -7.39 9.52 -14.21
N GLN A 190 -7.44 10.74 -14.75
CA GLN A 190 -8.15 11.02 -16.02
C GLN A 190 -7.57 10.24 -17.21
N ALA A 191 -6.26 10.02 -17.23
CA ALA A 191 -5.61 9.24 -18.29
C ALA A 191 -5.86 7.73 -18.16
N LEU A 192 -5.99 7.20 -16.92
CA LEU A 192 -6.20 5.78 -16.62
C LEU A 192 -7.67 5.36 -16.61
N ALA A 193 -8.57 6.26 -16.24
CA ALA A 193 -10.01 5.95 -16.09
C ALA A 193 -10.64 5.29 -17.34
N PRO A 194 -10.30 5.66 -18.59
CA PRO A 194 -10.87 5.00 -19.77
C PRO A 194 -10.50 3.54 -19.94
N SER A 195 -9.32 3.12 -19.46
CA SER A 195 -8.80 1.74 -19.65
C SER A 195 -8.97 0.87 -18.41
N ILE A 196 -8.91 1.45 -17.20
CA ILE A 196 -8.92 0.69 -15.94
C ILE A 196 -10.24 0.87 -15.18
N GLY A 197 -10.85 2.07 -15.24
CA GLY A 197 -11.96 2.47 -14.39
C GLY A 197 -11.48 3.07 -13.06
N THR A 198 -12.17 4.10 -12.56
CA THR A 198 -11.79 4.77 -11.29
C THR A 198 -12.05 3.89 -10.07
N ASP A 199 -12.98 2.95 -10.17
CA ASP A 199 -13.31 1.94 -9.15
C ASP A 199 -12.20 0.90 -8.92
N ARG A 200 -11.22 0.86 -9.81
CA ARG A 200 -10.05 -0.03 -9.76
C ARG A 200 -8.73 0.72 -9.61
N ILE A 201 -8.80 1.99 -9.29
CA ILE A 201 -7.64 2.83 -9.01
C ILE A 201 -7.60 3.11 -7.51
N ALA A 202 -6.44 2.92 -6.89
CA ALA A 202 -6.15 3.32 -5.53
C ALA A 202 -5.02 4.35 -5.50
N LEU A 203 -4.99 5.18 -4.45
CA LEU A 203 -3.91 6.13 -4.22
C LEU A 203 -3.13 5.76 -2.95
N HIS A 204 -1.82 5.61 -3.10
CA HIS A 204 -0.85 5.51 -2.02
C HIS A 204 -0.02 6.80 -1.99
N ALA A 205 -0.33 7.69 -1.06
CA ALA A 205 0.28 9.00 -0.98
C ALA A 205 1.25 9.11 0.20
N HIS A 206 2.46 9.61 -0.06
CA HIS A 206 3.39 10.02 0.99
C HIS A 206 3.20 11.50 1.33
N ASP A 207 3.36 11.84 2.61
CA ASP A 207 3.15 13.19 3.16
C ASP A 207 4.47 13.95 3.39
N THR A 208 5.50 13.59 2.64
CA THR A 208 6.86 14.18 2.73
C THR A 208 6.86 15.70 2.64
N PHE A 209 5.96 16.28 1.84
CA PHE A 209 5.84 17.72 1.60
C PHE A 209 4.47 18.29 2.02
N ASP A 210 3.77 17.62 2.94
CA ASP A 210 2.45 18.04 3.46
C ASP A 210 1.38 18.20 2.35
N THR A 211 1.48 17.40 1.28
CA THR A 211 0.56 17.45 0.13
C THR A 211 -0.37 16.25 0.02
N ALA A 212 -0.16 15.20 0.81
CA ALA A 212 -0.87 13.93 0.65
C ALA A 212 -2.39 14.08 0.76
N ILE A 213 -2.89 14.84 1.73
CA ILE A 213 -4.34 15.03 1.89
C ILE A 213 -4.97 15.80 0.73
N HIS A 214 -4.26 16.73 0.12
CA HIS A 214 -4.72 17.43 -1.07
C HIS A 214 -4.75 16.51 -2.29
N ASN A 215 -3.84 15.54 -2.36
CA ASN A 215 -3.84 14.49 -3.39
C ASN A 215 -4.99 13.51 -3.19
N VAL A 216 -5.31 13.14 -1.95
CA VAL A 216 -6.50 12.35 -1.59
C VAL A 216 -7.78 13.08 -2.01
N ALA A 217 -7.90 14.38 -1.71
CA ALA A 217 -9.02 15.21 -2.13
C ALA A 217 -9.20 15.20 -3.65
N ALA A 218 -8.11 15.40 -4.39
CA ALA A 218 -8.12 15.40 -5.85
C ALA A 218 -8.53 14.05 -6.47
N ALA A 219 -8.17 12.95 -5.82
CA ALA A 219 -8.56 11.61 -6.24
C ALA A 219 -10.04 11.33 -5.90
N LEU A 220 -10.50 11.73 -4.72
CA LEU A 220 -11.90 11.59 -4.28
C LEU A 220 -12.87 12.36 -5.20
N GLU A 221 -12.51 13.55 -5.67
CA GLU A 221 -13.26 14.35 -6.64
C GLU A 221 -13.47 13.62 -7.99
N LEU A 222 -12.56 12.69 -8.33
CA LEU A 222 -12.61 11.89 -9.56
C LEU A 222 -13.12 10.45 -9.31
N ASP A 223 -13.88 10.23 -8.25
CA ASP A 223 -14.51 8.96 -7.88
C ASP A 223 -13.54 7.83 -7.54
N VAL A 224 -12.27 8.10 -7.21
CA VAL A 224 -11.40 7.12 -6.56
C VAL A 224 -11.86 6.95 -5.12
N ARG A 225 -12.04 5.69 -4.69
CA ARG A 225 -12.63 5.33 -3.39
C ARG A 225 -11.71 4.40 -2.57
N VAL A 226 -10.44 4.26 -2.95
CA VAL A 226 -9.48 3.43 -2.25
C VAL A 226 -8.22 4.22 -1.96
N PHE A 227 -7.84 4.29 -0.67
CA PHE A 227 -6.68 5.04 -0.20
C PHE A 227 -5.84 4.19 0.75
N ASP A 228 -4.53 4.13 0.50
CA ASP A 228 -3.57 3.59 1.46
C ASP A 228 -3.20 4.66 2.47
N SER A 229 -3.14 4.27 3.73
CA SER A 229 -2.68 5.13 4.81
C SER A 229 -2.04 4.32 5.94
N ALA A 230 -1.36 4.97 6.86
CA ALA A 230 -0.74 4.31 7.99
C ALA A 230 -1.16 4.95 9.32
N ALA A 231 -1.58 4.15 10.29
CA ALA A 231 -1.84 4.59 11.65
C ALA A 231 -0.64 5.36 12.21
N SER A 232 -0.89 6.49 12.87
CA SER A 232 0.15 7.44 13.34
C SER A 232 1.04 8.00 12.23
N GLY A 233 0.69 7.87 10.95
CA GLY A 233 1.57 8.26 9.85
C GLY A 233 2.87 7.45 9.82
N LEU A 234 2.83 6.19 10.26
CA LEU A 234 3.99 5.31 10.28
C LEU A 234 4.63 5.20 8.89
N GLY A 235 5.94 5.19 8.88
CA GLY A 235 6.73 5.12 7.67
C GLY A 235 7.81 6.18 7.67
N GLY A 236 8.54 6.25 6.59
CA GLY A 236 9.56 7.24 6.31
C GLY A 236 9.82 7.27 4.82
N CYS A 237 10.49 8.30 4.36
CA CYS A 237 10.96 8.35 2.99
C CYS A 237 12.47 8.05 3.00
N PRO A 238 12.94 6.90 2.50
CA PRO A 238 14.37 6.60 2.46
C PRO A 238 15.16 7.61 1.62
N TYR A 239 14.49 8.36 0.76
CA TYR A 239 15.06 9.41 -0.09
C TYR A 239 15.00 10.81 0.55
N ALA A 240 14.36 10.95 1.72
CA ALA A 240 14.27 12.19 2.49
C ALA A 240 14.32 11.85 3.99
N PRO A 241 15.52 11.59 4.56
CA PRO A 241 15.67 11.20 5.96
C PRO A 241 15.02 12.22 6.90
N GLY A 242 14.18 11.74 7.83
CA GLY A 242 13.45 12.59 8.79
C GLY A 242 12.15 13.21 8.26
N ALA A 243 11.84 13.03 6.97
CA ALA A 243 10.55 13.45 6.42
C ALA A 243 9.44 12.42 6.74
N LYS A 244 8.19 12.90 6.76
CA LYS A 244 7.02 12.05 6.88
C LYS A 244 7.00 11.05 5.72
N GLY A 245 6.48 9.85 6.01
CA GLY A 245 6.25 8.81 5.01
C GLY A 245 4.79 8.76 4.59
N ASN A 246 4.12 7.65 4.89
CA ASN A 246 2.70 7.48 4.55
C ASN A 246 1.82 8.58 5.12
N VAL A 247 0.76 8.93 4.39
CA VAL A 247 -0.30 9.79 4.94
C VAL A 247 -0.92 9.10 6.17
N ASN A 248 -1.23 9.90 7.19
CA ASN A 248 -1.79 9.39 8.43
C ASN A 248 -3.25 8.93 8.22
N SER A 249 -3.57 7.71 8.67
CA SER A 249 -4.92 7.12 8.56
C SER A 249 -5.99 8.01 9.18
N ARG A 250 -5.73 8.55 10.38
CA ARG A 250 -6.64 9.49 11.06
C ARG A 250 -6.96 10.69 10.16
N THR A 251 -5.94 11.32 9.58
CA THR A 251 -6.12 12.49 8.71
C THR A 251 -6.98 12.17 7.48
N VAL A 252 -6.76 11.01 6.86
CA VAL A 252 -7.56 10.58 5.69
C VAL A 252 -9.00 10.30 6.09
N ILE A 253 -9.23 9.62 7.22
CA ILE A 253 -10.56 9.28 7.73
C ILE A 253 -11.34 10.56 8.07
N GLU A 254 -10.76 11.45 8.88
CA GLU A 254 -11.38 12.74 9.26
C GLU A 254 -11.70 13.60 8.03
N PHE A 255 -10.81 13.61 7.03
CA PHE A 255 -11.07 14.30 5.78
C PHE A 255 -12.26 13.67 5.04
N CYS A 256 -12.31 12.36 4.81
CA CYS A 256 -13.41 11.69 4.13
C CYS A 256 -14.74 11.95 4.82
N GLU A 257 -14.80 11.84 6.15
CA GLU A 257 -15.99 12.10 6.93
C GLU A 257 -16.44 13.57 6.83
N SER A 258 -15.50 14.52 6.81
CA SER A 258 -15.80 15.94 6.58
C SER A 258 -16.43 16.21 5.20
N GLN A 259 -16.16 15.34 4.23
CA GLN A 259 -16.79 15.38 2.89
C GLN A 259 -18.12 14.59 2.83
N GLY A 260 -18.60 14.07 3.95
CA GLY A 260 -19.81 13.25 4.01
C GLY A 260 -19.65 11.83 3.45
N VAL A 261 -18.42 11.33 3.39
CA VAL A 261 -18.08 10.01 2.82
C VAL A 261 -17.62 9.09 3.96
N SER A 262 -18.35 7.99 4.18
CA SER A 262 -18.06 7.07 5.29
C SER A 262 -16.87 6.15 5.01
N THR A 263 -16.04 5.93 6.03
CA THR A 263 -14.91 5.01 5.98
C THR A 263 -15.15 3.72 6.78
N GLY A 264 -16.09 3.75 7.71
CA GLY A 264 -16.42 2.63 8.60
C GLY A 264 -15.38 2.39 9.70
N VAL A 265 -14.40 3.29 9.87
CA VAL A 265 -13.35 3.18 10.89
C VAL A 265 -13.74 3.98 12.13
N ASP A 266 -13.61 3.37 13.30
CA ASP A 266 -13.82 3.99 14.60
C ASP A 266 -12.53 4.70 15.06
N LEU A 267 -12.58 6.03 15.14
CA LEU A 267 -11.43 6.86 15.52
C LEU A 267 -11.00 6.70 16.99
N GLU A 268 -11.91 6.28 17.89
CA GLU A 268 -11.57 6.01 19.28
C GLU A 268 -10.76 4.70 19.38
N GLN A 269 -11.19 3.66 18.66
CA GLN A 269 -10.45 2.41 18.57
C GLN A 269 -9.12 2.57 17.81
N LEU A 270 -9.10 3.40 16.77
CA LEU A 270 -7.84 3.75 16.08
C LEU A 270 -6.85 4.43 17.05
N ALA A 271 -7.32 5.32 17.93
CA ALA A 271 -6.45 5.96 18.93
C ALA A 271 -5.76 4.94 19.85
N ILE A 272 -6.43 3.82 20.18
CA ILE A 272 -5.85 2.75 20.98
C ILE A 272 -4.72 2.05 20.21
N ALA A 273 -4.92 1.75 18.94
CA ALA A 273 -3.90 1.17 18.08
C ALA A 273 -2.70 2.09 17.88
N GLU A 274 -2.97 3.39 17.67
CA GLU A 274 -1.94 4.44 17.52
C GLU A 274 -1.10 4.59 18.80
N ALA A 275 -1.74 4.65 19.96
CA ALA A 275 -1.03 4.75 21.25
C ALA A 275 -0.15 3.52 21.49
N TYR A 276 -0.68 2.33 21.22
CA TYR A 276 0.05 1.08 21.39
C TYR A 276 1.29 1.00 20.48
N ILE A 277 1.15 1.33 19.20
CA ILE A 277 2.30 1.24 18.30
C ILE A 277 3.38 2.27 18.63
N GLN A 278 2.99 3.48 19.06
CA GLN A 278 3.94 4.50 19.52
C GLN A 278 4.70 4.03 20.77
N GLU A 279 4.03 3.40 21.73
CA GLU A 279 4.68 2.81 22.90
C GLU A 279 5.71 1.73 22.50
N CYS A 280 5.40 0.89 21.52
CA CYS A 280 6.30 -0.16 21.05
C CYS A 280 7.54 0.37 20.32
N LEU A 281 7.46 1.56 19.73
CA LEU A 281 8.55 2.15 18.93
C LEU A 281 9.47 3.07 19.75
N ASN A 282 9.03 3.55 20.92
CA ASN A 282 9.81 4.34 21.88
C ASN A 282 10.60 3.46 22.85
#